data_9f37ac8dc11db8cabd2047e149faae6c
#
_entry.id   9f37ac8dc11db8cabd2047e149faae6c
#
_cell.length_a   1.000
_cell.length_b   1.000
_cell.length_c   1.000
_cell.angle_alpha   90.00
_cell.angle_beta   90.00
_cell.angle_gamma   90.00
#
_symmetry.space_group_name_H-M   'P 1'
#
loop_
_entity.id
_entity.type
_entity.pdbx_description
1 polymer ?
#
loop_
_entity_poly.entity_id
_entity_poly.type
_entity_poly.pdbx_seq_one_letter_code
_entity_poly.pdbx_strand_id
1 'polypeptide(L)'
;LGSGMAGWIDLKTTDIPDWITVSMILLGLGLHGVESLVVGSVDPFIASLIAVILFGMFGGIMYFSGMWGGGDGLLLAGVGALVPVYSGYISWLPFPIAYLFNVLIIGLVYSLIYMGIIAMRNPRVKKLFFDQFQQDYVSIGGIVLAIIFLGYSSSIKLNNFLTGTGLLILLTPVIYLFSKIKYATASISSSE
;
A
#
# COMPACT_ATOMS: atom_id res chain seq x y z
N LEU A 1 -9.68 -7.23 12.81
CA LEU A 1 -11.11 -7.44 12.50
C LEU A 1 -11.62 -6.40 11.50
N GLY A 2 -11.46 -5.09 11.74
CA GLY A 2 -11.98 -4.01 10.86
C GLY A 2 -11.49 -4.11 9.43
N SER A 3 -10.19 -4.28 9.20
CA SER A 3 -9.61 -4.44 7.85
C SER A 3 -10.09 -5.73 7.16
N GLY A 4 -10.33 -6.80 7.91
CA GLY A 4 -10.90 -8.03 7.36
C GLY A 4 -12.36 -7.87 6.94
N MET A 5 -13.16 -7.14 7.71
CA MET A 5 -14.54 -6.79 7.35
C MET A 5 -14.57 -5.88 6.11
N ALA A 6 -13.72 -4.85 6.08
CA ALA A 6 -13.61 -3.96 4.94
C ALA A 6 -13.27 -4.73 3.66
N GLY A 7 -12.24 -5.59 3.69
CA GLY A 7 -11.86 -6.41 2.54
C GLY A 7 -12.94 -7.42 2.12
N TRP A 8 -13.69 -8.00 3.07
CA TRP A 8 -14.80 -8.89 2.73
C TRP A 8 -15.95 -8.16 2.03
N ILE A 9 -16.28 -6.95 2.47
CA ILE A 9 -17.33 -6.13 1.86
C ILE A 9 -16.87 -5.66 0.48
N ASP A 10 -15.63 -5.18 0.36
CA ASP A 10 -15.04 -4.74 -0.90
C ASP A 10 -15.06 -5.85 -1.98
N LEU A 11 -14.74 -7.08 -1.62
CA LEU A 11 -14.85 -8.24 -2.53
C LEU A 11 -16.27 -8.47 -3.07
N LYS A 12 -17.31 -7.99 -2.37
CA LYS A 12 -18.70 -8.17 -2.77
C LYS A 12 -19.30 -6.96 -3.47
N THR A 13 -18.93 -5.77 -3.01
CA THR A 13 -19.56 -4.51 -3.42
C THR A 13 -18.63 -3.60 -4.22
N THR A 14 -17.32 -3.93 -4.25
CA THR A 14 -16.26 -3.07 -4.82
C THR A 14 -16.23 -1.67 -4.19
N ASP A 15 -16.70 -1.56 -2.95
CA ASP A 15 -16.72 -0.32 -2.19
C ASP A 15 -16.56 -0.59 -0.69
N ILE A 16 -15.72 0.18 -0.03
CA ILE A 16 -15.49 0.08 1.42
C ILE A 16 -16.35 1.13 2.11
N PRO A 17 -17.31 0.72 2.96
CA PRO A 17 -18.16 1.66 3.66
C PRO A 17 -17.38 2.58 4.58
N ASP A 18 -17.59 3.88 4.46
CA ASP A 18 -16.88 4.92 5.25
C ASP A 18 -17.04 4.73 6.76
N TRP A 19 -18.18 4.20 7.20
CA TRP A 19 -18.42 4.00 8.65
C TRP A 19 -17.41 3.02 9.28
N ILE A 20 -16.90 2.03 8.53
CA ILE A 20 -15.87 1.09 9.01
C ILE A 20 -14.55 1.83 9.22
N THR A 21 -14.13 2.57 8.20
CA THR A 21 -12.84 3.27 8.18
C THR A 21 -12.81 4.39 9.19
N VAL A 22 -13.88 5.19 9.28
CA VAL A 22 -14.04 6.25 10.26
C VAL A 22 -14.08 5.69 11.69
N SER A 23 -14.81 4.58 11.90
CA SER A 23 -14.83 3.91 13.22
C SER A 23 -13.44 3.43 13.63
N MET A 24 -12.64 2.90 12.71
CA MET A 24 -11.26 2.47 13.00
C MET A 24 -10.38 3.66 13.39
N ILE A 25 -10.51 4.81 12.71
CA ILE A 25 -9.78 6.04 13.05
C ILE A 25 -10.16 6.52 14.46
N LEU A 26 -11.46 6.63 14.73
CA LEU A 26 -11.95 7.11 16.03
C LEU A 26 -11.56 6.17 17.17
N LEU A 27 -11.67 4.85 16.97
CA LEU A 27 -11.24 3.85 17.95
C LEU A 27 -9.73 3.93 18.20
N GLY A 28 -8.90 4.06 17.14
CA GLY A 28 -7.46 4.18 17.29
C GLY A 28 -7.06 5.41 18.07
N LEU A 29 -7.56 6.59 17.68
CA LEU A 29 -7.31 7.85 18.39
C LEU A 29 -7.83 7.80 19.83
N GLY A 30 -9.01 7.20 20.07
CA GLY A 30 -9.59 7.05 21.40
C GLY A 30 -8.75 6.14 22.30
N LEU A 31 -8.32 4.98 21.80
CA LEU A 31 -7.48 4.03 22.55
C LEU A 31 -6.14 4.65 22.95
N HIS A 32 -5.44 5.30 22.01
CA HIS A 32 -4.18 5.96 22.30
C HIS A 32 -4.34 7.25 23.11
N GLY A 33 -5.51 7.89 23.05
CA GLY A 33 -5.88 8.96 23.97
C GLY A 33 -6.01 8.45 25.42
N VAL A 34 -6.69 7.34 25.64
CA VAL A 34 -6.78 6.69 26.97
C VAL A 34 -5.41 6.21 27.42
N GLU A 35 -4.63 5.59 26.54
CA GLU A 35 -3.25 5.17 26.82
C GLU A 35 -2.39 6.34 27.30
N SER A 36 -2.49 7.48 26.63
CA SER A 36 -1.78 8.72 26.99
C SER A 36 -2.13 9.19 28.41
N LEU A 37 -3.39 9.09 28.81
CA LEU A 37 -3.82 9.44 30.17
C LEU A 37 -3.28 8.47 31.21
N VAL A 38 -3.23 7.17 30.90
CA VAL A 38 -2.74 6.12 31.81
C VAL A 38 -1.21 6.21 31.98
N VAL A 39 -0.48 6.43 30.89
CA VAL A 39 0.98 6.53 30.89
C VAL A 39 1.48 7.88 31.40
N GLY A 40 0.62 8.91 31.38
CA GLY A 40 1.01 10.28 31.74
C GLY A 40 1.87 10.99 30.67
N SER A 41 1.83 10.50 29.43
CA SER A 41 2.54 11.08 28.28
C SER A 41 1.58 11.23 27.09
N VAL A 42 1.68 12.32 26.37
CA VAL A 42 0.91 12.56 25.13
C VAL A 42 1.44 11.81 23.91
N ASP A 43 2.60 11.15 24.02
CA ASP A 43 3.29 10.52 22.89
C ASP A 43 2.45 9.47 22.17
N PRO A 44 1.71 8.53 22.83
CA PRO A 44 0.87 7.56 22.14
C PRO A 44 -0.20 8.21 21.27
N PHE A 45 -0.87 9.25 21.78
CA PHE A 45 -1.89 9.97 21.04
C PHE A 45 -1.31 10.72 19.84
N ILE A 46 -0.18 11.43 20.04
CA ILE A 46 0.50 12.15 18.96
C ILE A 46 0.99 11.18 17.89
N ALA A 47 1.54 10.03 18.27
CA ALA A 47 1.96 9.01 17.31
C ALA A 47 0.80 8.49 16.45
N SER A 48 -0.37 8.23 17.07
CA SER A 48 -1.58 7.84 16.36
C SER A 48 -2.08 8.93 15.40
N LEU A 49 -2.10 10.18 15.86
CA LEU A 49 -2.51 11.32 15.05
C LEU A 49 -1.59 11.53 13.83
N ILE A 50 -0.27 11.45 14.03
CA ILE A 50 0.72 11.55 12.94
C ILE A 50 0.52 10.41 11.94
N ALA A 51 0.30 9.18 12.40
CA ALA A 51 0.06 8.04 11.53
C ALA A 51 -1.21 8.22 10.69
N VAL A 52 -2.32 8.73 11.28
CA VAL A 52 -3.55 9.06 10.54
C VAL A 52 -3.28 10.09 9.46
N ILE A 53 -2.54 11.16 9.78
CA ILE A 53 -2.23 12.22 8.82
C ILE A 53 -1.37 11.68 7.68
N LEU A 54 -0.28 10.97 7.99
CA LEU A 54 0.64 10.44 6.99
C LEU A 54 -0.05 9.42 6.06
N PHE A 55 -0.81 8.50 6.62
CA PHE A 55 -1.52 7.50 5.83
C PHE A 55 -2.71 8.09 5.08
N GLY A 56 -3.41 9.04 5.68
CA GLY A 56 -4.49 9.77 5.02
C GLY A 56 -3.98 10.62 3.84
N MET A 57 -2.86 11.31 4.00
CA MET A 57 -2.21 12.05 2.90
C MET A 57 -1.76 11.10 1.78
N PHE A 58 -1.12 9.99 2.12
CA PHE A 58 -0.71 8.99 1.12
C PHE A 58 -1.92 8.41 0.40
N GLY A 59 -2.96 7.99 1.14
CA GLY A 59 -4.21 7.50 0.56
C GLY A 59 -4.89 8.53 -0.34
N GLY A 60 -4.90 9.81 0.07
CA GLY A 60 -5.38 10.92 -0.74
C GLY A 60 -4.60 11.07 -2.05
N ILE A 61 -3.28 11.04 -2.01
CA ILE A 61 -2.43 11.10 -3.22
C ILE A 61 -2.78 9.92 -4.16
N MET A 62 -2.93 8.71 -3.63
CA MET A 62 -3.30 7.53 -4.42
C MET A 62 -4.72 7.64 -5.01
N TYR A 63 -5.67 8.22 -4.26
CA TYR A 63 -7.01 8.49 -4.73
C TYR A 63 -7.03 9.52 -5.87
N PHE A 64 -6.40 10.68 -5.68
CA PHE A 64 -6.35 11.73 -6.71
C PHE A 64 -5.56 11.33 -7.96
N SER A 65 -4.60 10.43 -7.83
CA SER A 65 -3.91 9.82 -8.98
C SER A 65 -4.76 8.76 -9.71
N GLY A 66 -5.96 8.45 -9.19
CA GLY A 66 -6.85 7.44 -9.75
C GLY A 66 -6.36 6.00 -9.55
N MET A 67 -5.37 5.77 -8.70
CA MET A 67 -4.81 4.44 -8.46
C MET A 67 -5.62 3.65 -7.44
N TRP A 68 -6.14 4.30 -6.39
CA TRP A 68 -6.92 3.69 -5.32
C TRP A 68 -8.33 4.25 -5.24
N GLY A 69 -9.25 3.47 -4.65
CA GLY A 69 -10.55 3.96 -4.22
C GLY A 69 -10.44 4.85 -2.98
N GLY A 70 -11.44 5.71 -2.75
CA GLY A 70 -11.47 6.59 -1.57
C GLY A 70 -11.45 5.80 -0.26
N GLY A 71 -12.16 4.68 -0.20
CA GLY A 71 -12.22 3.77 0.94
C GLY A 71 -10.88 3.14 1.32
N ASP A 72 -10.03 2.84 0.31
CA ASP A 72 -8.69 2.27 0.55
C ASP A 72 -7.78 3.23 1.33
N GLY A 73 -7.81 4.52 0.97
CA GLY A 73 -7.04 5.56 1.64
C GLY A 73 -7.49 5.78 3.08
N LEU A 74 -8.80 5.79 3.32
CA LEU A 74 -9.37 5.89 4.67
C LEU A 74 -9.10 4.64 5.50
N LEU A 75 -9.14 3.45 4.90
CA LEU A 75 -8.80 2.19 5.58
C LEU A 75 -7.34 2.21 6.04
N LEU A 76 -6.43 2.68 5.19
CA LEU A 76 -5.02 2.81 5.53
C LEU A 76 -4.83 3.77 6.72
N ALA A 77 -5.52 4.93 6.73
CA ALA A 77 -5.50 5.86 7.84
C ALA A 77 -6.05 5.22 9.14
N GLY A 78 -7.10 4.41 9.04
CA GLY A 78 -7.67 3.64 10.16
C GLY A 78 -6.69 2.62 10.75
N VAL A 79 -5.94 1.93 9.91
CA VAL A 79 -4.86 1.02 10.36
C VAL A 79 -3.76 1.81 11.06
N GLY A 80 -3.35 2.96 10.50
CA GLY A 80 -2.37 3.84 11.12
C GLY A 80 -2.80 4.34 12.49
N ALA A 81 -4.08 4.69 12.65
CA ALA A 81 -4.64 5.10 13.94
C ALA A 81 -4.53 4.03 15.01
N LEU A 82 -4.84 2.77 14.64
CA LEU A 82 -4.85 1.63 15.58
C LEU A 82 -3.45 1.11 15.92
N VAL A 83 -2.48 1.24 15.00
CA VAL A 83 -1.13 0.72 15.19
C VAL A 83 -0.10 1.76 14.74
N PRO A 84 0.00 2.90 15.44
CA PRO A 84 0.87 4.00 15.03
C PRO A 84 2.35 3.69 15.18
N VAL A 85 2.72 2.92 16.20
CA VAL A 85 4.10 2.51 16.50
C VAL A 85 4.08 1.07 16.95
N TYR A 86 4.79 0.22 16.26
CA TYR A 86 5.02 -1.14 16.68
C TYR A 86 6.51 -1.33 16.99
N SER A 87 6.83 -1.61 18.24
CA SER A 87 8.20 -1.80 18.72
C SER A 87 8.72 -3.23 18.48
N GLY A 88 8.36 -3.83 17.34
CA GLY A 88 8.73 -5.21 17.02
C GLY A 88 9.62 -5.33 15.80
N TYR A 89 10.55 -6.22 15.85
CA TYR A 89 11.38 -6.90 14.84
C TYR A 89 12.20 -6.09 13.82
N ILE A 90 11.82 -4.89 13.40
CA ILE A 90 12.63 -4.11 12.46
C ILE A 90 12.91 -2.73 13.06
N SER A 91 13.98 -2.63 13.81
CA SER A 91 14.35 -1.42 14.55
C SER A 91 14.73 -0.21 13.68
N TRP A 92 14.93 -0.42 12.36
CA TRP A 92 15.39 0.62 11.45
C TRP A 92 14.29 1.20 10.53
N LEU A 93 13.14 0.54 10.43
CA LEU A 93 12.03 1.02 9.60
C LEU A 93 10.80 1.28 10.48
N PRO A 94 10.29 2.53 10.55
CA PRO A 94 9.04 2.82 11.26
C PRO A 94 7.90 1.93 10.76
N PHE A 95 7.09 1.39 11.68
CA PHE A 95 5.99 0.49 11.34
C PHE A 95 5.07 1.01 10.23
N PRO A 96 4.65 2.29 10.20
CA PRO A 96 3.79 2.80 9.14
C PRO A 96 4.40 2.61 7.76
N ILE A 97 5.70 2.85 7.62
CA ILE A 97 6.40 2.70 6.34
C ILE A 97 6.53 1.23 5.96
N ALA A 98 6.90 0.36 6.91
CA ALA A 98 6.97 -1.08 6.69
C ALA A 98 5.60 -1.67 6.28
N TYR A 99 4.51 -1.23 6.93
CA TYR A 99 3.16 -1.64 6.59
C TYR A 99 2.78 -1.22 5.17
N LEU A 100 3.07 0.04 4.80
CA LEU A 100 2.82 0.55 3.45
C LEU A 100 3.53 -0.28 2.38
N PHE A 101 4.82 -0.60 2.60
CA PHE A 101 5.58 -1.46 1.69
C PHE A 101 4.94 -2.84 1.56
N ASN A 102 4.55 -3.46 2.67
CA ASN A 102 3.89 -4.76 2.64
C ASN A 102 2.57 -4.72 1.84
N VAL A 103 1.75 -3.69 2.03
CA VAL A 103 0.49 -3.50 1.26
C VAL A 103 0.79 -3.40 -0.23
N LEU A 104 1.79 -2.59 -0.61
CA LEU A 104 2.16 -2.42 -2.02
C LEU A 104 2.73 -3.69 -2.65
N ILE A 105 3.59 -4.42 -1.94
CA ILE A 105 4.18 -5.67 -2.42
C ILE A 105 3.10 -6.75 -2.57
N ILE A 106 2.24 -6.92 -1.56
CA ILE A 106 1.15 -7.91 -1.61
C ILE A 106 0.16 -7.54 -2.72
N GLY A 107 -0.19 -6.25 -2.86
CA GLY A 107 -1.04 -5.75 -3.93
C GLY A 107 -0.44 -6.00 -5.32
N LEU A 108 0.87 -5.81 -5.49
CA LEU A 108 1.57 -6.12 -6.74
C LEU A 108 1.50 -7.62 -7.06
N VAL A 109 1.83 -8.48 -6.10
CA VAL A 109 1.80 -9.94 -6.28
C VAL A 109 0.39 -10.40 -6.63
N TYR A 110 -0.63 -9.91 -5.90
CA TYR A 110 -2.03 -10.19 -6.19
C TYR A 110 -2.42 -9.77 -7.61
N SER A 111 -2.07 -8.55 -8.02
CA SER A 111 -2.38 -8.03 -9.35
C SER A 111 -1.71 -8.84 -10.46
N LEU A 112 -0.46 -9.26 -10.28
CA LEU A 112 0.24 -10.10 -11.25
C LEU A 112 -0.41 -11.48 -11.38
N ILE A 113 -0.81 -12.11 -10.28
CA ILE A 113 -1.53 -13.39 -10.28
C ILE A 113 -2.88 -13.23 -10.98
N TYR A 114 -3.65 -12.22 -10.62
CA TYR A 114 -4.97 -11.95 -11.19
C TYR A 114 -4.89 -11.70 -12.70
N MET A 115 -3.96 -10.85 -13.13
CA MET A 115 -3.71 -10.61 -14.56
C MET A 115 -3.24 -11.86 -15.29
N GLY A 116 -2.39 -12.68 -14.66
CA GLY A 116 -1.98 -13.98 -15.22
C GLY A 116 -3.16 -14.90 -15.46
N ILE A 117 -4.10 -15.00 -14.51
CA ILE A 117 -5.32 -15.79 -14.65
C ILE A 117 -6.20 -15.29 -15.80
N ILE A 118 -6.41 -13.96 -15.91
CA ILE A 118 -7.19 -13.36 -16.99
C ILE A 118 -6.49 -13.59 -18.34
N ALA A 119 -5.18 -13.39 -18.42
CA ALA A 119 -4.41 -13.60 -19.64
C ALA A 119 -4.45 -15.06 -20.14
N MET A 120 -4.52 -16.04 -19.23
CA MET A 120 -4.72 -17.43 -19.61
C MET A 120 -6.09 -17.71 -20.20
N ARG A 121 -7.13 -16.97 -19.78
CA ARG A 121 -8.51 -17.15 -20.25
C ARG A 121 -8.85 -16.38 -21.52
N ASN A 122 -8.12 -15.28 -21.80
CA ASN A 122 -8.42 -14.40 -22.94
C ASN A 122 -7.15 -14.13 -23.78
N PRO A 123 -7.07 -14.65 -25.02
CA PRO A 123 -5.90 -14.47 -25.89
C PRO A 123 -5.58 -13.00 -26.23
N ARG A 124 -6.60 -12.12 -26.28
CA ARG A 124 -6.38 -10.69 -26.53
C ARG A 124 -5.67 -10.02 -25.36
N VAL A 125 -6.10 -10.34 -24.12
CA VAL A 125 -5.45 -9.85 -22.89
C VAL A 125 -4.04 -10.38 -22.80
N LYS A 126 -3.82 -11.66 -23.14
CA LYS A 126 -2.48 -12.27 -23.18
C LYS A 126 -1.52 -11.49 -24.08
N LYS A 127 -1.96 -11.17 -25.30
CA LYS A 127 -1.14 -10.41 -26.26
C LYS A 127 -0.80 -9.01 -25.73
N LEU A 128 -1.81 -8.26 -25.26
CA LEU A 128 -1.61 -6.93 -24.70
C LEU A 128 -0.68 -6.94 -23.47
N PHE A 129 -0.83 -7.94 -22.61
CA PHE A 129 0.03 -8.10 -21.44
C PHE A 129 1.49 -8.32 -21.84
N PHE A 130 1.75 -9.22 -22.78
CA PHE A 130 3.11 -9.50 -23.26
C PHE A 130 3.71 -8.33 -24.05
N ASP A 131 2.95 -7.69 -24.92
CA ASP A 131 3.40 -6.54 -25.69
C ASP A 131 3.79 -5.37 -24.75
N GLN A 132 3.00 -5.14 -23.71
CA GLN A 132 3.25 -4.10 -22.71
C GLN A 132 4.44 -4.45 -21.81
N PHE A 133 4.58 -5.71 -21.43
CA PHE A 133 5.71 -6.20 -20.64
C PHE A 133 7.03 -6.09 -21.41
N GLN A 134 7.03 -6.37 -22.73
CA GLN A 134 8.20 -6.19 -23.58
C GLN A 134 8.60 -4.72 -23.77
N GLN A 135 7.64 -3.81 -23.79
CA GLN A 135 7.92 -2.37 -23.91
C GLN A 135 8.46 -1.74 -22.63
N ASP A 136 8.18 -2.33 -21.48
CA ASP A 136 8.50 -1.78 -20.15
C ASP A 136 9.67 -2.46 -19.43
N TYR A 137 10.64 -2.99 -20.20
CA TYR A 137 11.85 -3.62 -19.64
C TYR A 137 12.61 -2.73 -18.64
N VAL A 138 12.48 -1.39 -18.77
CA VAL A 138 13.07 -0.43 -17.83
C VAL A 138 12.41 -0.52 -16.46
N SER A 139 11.08 -0.62 -16.41
CA SER A 139 10.32 -0.77 -15.15
C SER A 139 10.60 -2.12 -14.49
N ILE A 140 10.71 -3.18 -15.29
CA ILE A 140 11.07 -4.53 -14.80
C ILE A 140 12.49 -4.54 -14.25
N GLY A 141 13.43 -3.95 -14.99
CA GLY A 141 14.80 -3.77 -14.54
C GLY A 141 14.89 -2.99 -13.23
N GLY A 142 14.08 -1.93 -13.09
CA GLY A 142 13.94 -1.17 -11.85
C GLY A 142 13.45 -2.02 -10.68
N ILE A 143 12.44 -2.87 -10.88
CA ILE A 143 11.93 -3.78 -9.83
C ILE A 143 12.98 -4.81 -9.43
N VAL A 144 13.68 -5.42 -10.39
CA VAL A 144 14.76 -6.38 -10.11
C VAL A 144 15.89 -5.72 -9.33
N LEU A 145 16.32 -4.53 -9.74
CA LEU A 145 17.33 -3.73 -9.00
C LEU A 145 16.85 -3.39 -7.59
N ALA A 146 15.54 -3.11 -7.43
CA ALA A 146 14.90 -2.88 -6.14
C ALA A 146 15.06 -4.07 -5.20
N ILE A 147 14.72 -5.27 -5.67
CA ILE A 147 14.80 -6.51 -4.90
C ILE A 147 16.26 -6.80 -4.53
N ILE A 148 17.19 -6.63 -5.45
CA ILE A 148 18.63 -6.81 -5.20
C ILE A 148 19.13 -5.80 -4.16
N PHE A 149 18.73 -4.52 -4.27
CA PHE A 149 19.11 -3.48 -3.31
C PHE A 149 18.55 -3.77 -1.92
N LEU A 150 17.30 -4.24 -1.81
CA LEU A 150 16.69 -4.66 -0.55
C LEU A 150 17.44 -5.83 0.09
N GLY A 151 17.78 -6.85 -0.69
CA GLY A 151 18.59 -7.98 -0.23
C GLY A 151 19.98 -7.55 0.23
N TYR A 152 20.63 -6.64 -0.49
CA TYR A 152 21.93 -6.10 -0.16
C TYR A 152 21.89 -5.18 1.08
N SER A 153 20.89 -4.29 1.17
CA SER A 153 20.75 -3.36 2.30
C SER A 153 20.44 -4.07 3.62
N SER A 154 19.77 -5.23 3.56
CA SER A 154 19.55 -6.06 4.75
C SER A 154 20.83 -6.73 5.26
N SER A 155 21.82 -6.95 4.39
CA SER A 155 23.11 -7.57 4.73
C SER A 155 24.14 -6.56 5.25
N ILE A 156 24.01 -5.30 4.87
CA ILE A 156 24.87 -4.20 5.34
C ILE A 156 24.00 -3.29 6.22
N LYS A 157 24.41 -3.02 7.45
CA LYS A 157 23.74 -2.07 8.34
C LYS A 157 23.85 -0.63 7.77
N LEU A 158 23.13 -0.39 6.66
CA LEU A 158 23.05 0.96 6.09
C LEU A 158 22.29 1.90 7.04
N ASN A 159 22.66 3.19 6.99
CA ASN A 159 21.97 4.24 7.73
C ASN A 159 20.47 4.25 7.34
N ASN A 160 19.59 4.31 8.33
CA ASN A 160 18.13 4.26 8.18
C ASN A 160 17.57 5.25 7.15
N PHE A 161 18.20 6.41 7.00
CA PHE A 161 17.81 7.43 6.02
C PHE A 161 18.08 6.99 4.59
N LEU A 162 19.26 6.43 4.30
CA LEU A 162 19.62 5.94 2.96
C LEU A 162 18.79 4.74 2.54
N THR A 163 18.44 3.88 3.49
CA THR A 163 17.57 2.73 3.22
C THR A 163 16.14 3.18 2.93
N GLY A 164 15.60 4.14 3.70
CA GLY A 164 14.26 4.68 3.49
C GLY A 164 14.13 5.42 2.15
N THR A 165 15.08 6.27 1.80
CA THR A 165 15.08 7.00 0.52
C THR A 165 15.27 6.07 -0.67
N GLY A 166 16.15 5.09 -0.56
CA GLY A 166 16.31 4.05 -1.58
C GLY A 166 15.03 3.28 -1.82
N LEU A 167 14.32 2.89 -0.77
CA LEU A 167 13.02 2.22 -0.88
C LEU A 167 11.95 3.07 -1.56
N LEU A 168 11.87 4.37 -1.30
CA LEU A 168 10.94 5.28 -1.97
C LEU A 168 11.23 5.39 -3.47
N ILE A 169 12.51 5.49 -3.87
CA ILE A 169 12.90 5.51 -5.28
C ILE A 169 12.52 4.20 -5.97
N LEU A 170 12.66 3.08 -5.27
CA LEU A 170 12.34 1.75 -5.79
C LEU A 170 10.83 1.47 -5.90
N LEU A 171 9.99 2.20 -5.17
CA LEU A 171 8.53 2.14 -5.33
C LEU A 171 8.05 2.79 -6.63
N THR A 172 8.77 3.76 -7.16
CA THR A 172 8.36 4.50 -8.36
C THR A 172 8.08 3.59 -9.57
N PRO A 173 8.95 2.63 -9.95
CA PRO A 173 8.67 1.71 -11.06
C PRO A 173 7.51 0.75 -10.75
N VAL A 174 7.29 0.37 -9.48
CA VAL A 174 6.16 -0.48 -9.08
C VAL A 174 4.84 0.28 -9.28
N ILE A 175 4.77 1.52 -8.82
CA ILE A 175 3.62 2.41 -8.98
C ILE A 175 3.33 2.65 -10.47
N TYR A 176 4.36 2.90 -11.26
CA TYR A 176 4.25 3.10 -12.70
C TYR A 176 3.71 1.85 -13.42
N LEU A 177 4.20 0.66 -13.08
CA LEU A 177 3.71 -0.60 -13.65
C LEU A 177 2.22 -0.82 -13.31
N PHE A 178 1.82 -0.52 -12.06
CA PHE A 178 0.43 -0.60 -11.62
C PHE A 178 -0.49 0.32 -12.43
N SER A 179 -0.07 1.55 -12.65
CA SER A 179 -0.86 2.51 -13.43
C SER A 179 -1.09 2.02 -14.86
N LYS A 180 -0.05 1.48 -15.51
CA LYS A 180 -0.16 0.94 -16.87
C LYS A 180 -1.06 -0.29 -16.97
N ILE A 181 -0.97 -1.22 -16.00
CA ILE A 181 -1.85 -2.39 -15.96
C ILE A 181 -3.32 -1.96 -15.83
N LYS A 182 -3.61 -0.97 -14.99
CA LYS A 182 -4.95 -0.41 -14.84
C LYS A 182 -5.49 0.20 -16.14
N TYR A 183 -4.67 0.99 -16.85
CA TYR A 183 -5.05 1.57 -18.13
C TYR A 183 -5.31 0.51 -19.21
N ALA A 184 -4.50 -0.53 -19.27
CA ALA A 184 -4.69 -1.64 -20.21
C ALA A 184 -6.00 -2.40 -19.95
N THR A 185 -6.36 -2.64 -18.69
CA THR A 185 -7.63 -3.29 -18.33
C THR A 185 -8.84 -2.40 -18.61
N ALA A 186 -8.74 -1.10 -18.33
CA ALA A 186 -9.81 -0.15 -18.61
C ALA A 186 -10.12 -0.03 -20.11
N SER A 187 -9.08 -0.05 -20.97
CA SER A 187 -9.26 0.00 -22.43
C SER A 187 -9.97 -1.23 -23.01
N ILE A 188 -9.87 -2.38 -22.35
CA ILE A 188 -10.59 -3.62 -22.75
C ILE A 188 -12.05 -3.53 -22.35
N SER A 189 -12.35 -3.02 -21.15
CA SER A 189 -13.73 -2.87 -20.66
C SER A 189 -14.53 -1.83 -21.45
N SER A 190 -13.89 -0.84 -22.05
CA SER A 190 -14.57 0.20 -22.87
C SER A 190 -14.82 -0.22 -24.34
N SER A 191 -14.28 -1.36 -24.75
CA SER A 191 -14.43 -1.90 -26.11
C SER A 191 -15.50 -3.02 -26.22
N GLU A 192 -16.11 -3.39 -25.10
CA GLU A 192 -17.29 -4.26 -25.01
C GLU A 192 -18.56 -3.45 -24.79
#